data_908954b06a9a15d59771117b810bb954
#
_entry.id   908954b06a9a15d59771117b810bb954
#
_cell.length_a   1.000
_cell.length_b   1.000
_cell.length_c   1.000
_cell.angle_alpha   90.00
_cell.angle_beta   90.00
_cell.angle_gamma   90.00
#
_symmetry.space_group_name_H-M   'P 1'
#
loop_
_entity.id
_entity.type
_entity.pdbx_description
1 polymer ?
#
loop_
_entity_poly.entity_id
_entity_poly.type
_entity_poly.pdbx_seq_one_letter_code
_entity_poly.pdbx_strand_id
1 'polypeptide(L)'
;MAIDFRVRFDVDDVQLSQLHHDAFGGNYELVPWGSRLQRHSKSWVGAFHGTVLCGFVNAAWDGGKHAFLLDTAVATEWRHQAIGTRLVSYLVSDLRTTDIEWLHVDYEEHLAEFYSVACGFESTSAGVLRLK
;
A
#
# COMPACT_ATOMS: atom_id res chain seq x y z
N MET A 1 7.13 -20.22 -6.89
CA MET A 1 8.18 -19.23 -6.69
C MET A 1 7.91 -18.43 -5.43
N ALA A 2 8.93 -18.25 -4.63
CA ALA A 2 8.78 -17.57 -3.35
C ALA A 2 8.74 -16.04 -3.54
N ILE A 3 7.76 -15.41 -2.90
CA ILE A 3 7.67 -13.96 -2.80
C ILE A 3 8.06 -13.58 -1.38
N ASP A 4 9.03 -12.67 -1.26
CA ASP A 4 9.43 -12.10 0.02
C ASP A 4 8.65 -10.82 0.29
N PHE A 5 8.11 -10.71 1.50
CA PHE A 5 7.45 -9.49 1.94
C PHE A 5 8.39 -8.76 2.90
N ARG A 6 8.69 -7.51 2.58
CA ARG A 6 9.65 -6.72 3.35
C ARG A 6 8.98 -5.46 3.88
N VAL A 7 8.94 -5.37 5.21
CA VAL A 7 8.32 -4.24 5.92
C VAL A 7 9.34 -3.11 6.01
N ARG A 8 8.92 -1.90 5.66
CA ARG A 8 9.75 -0.68 5.69
C ARG A 8 11.08 -0.85 4.99
N PHE A 9 11.02 -1.47 3.81
CA PHE A 9 12.20 -1.74 3.00
C PHE A 9 12.85 -0.45 2.48
N ASP A 10 14.13 -0.54 2.15
CA ASP A 10 14.85 0.55 1.47
C ASP A 10 14.31 0.70 0.06
N VAL A 11 13.79 1.89 -0.25
CA VAL A 11 13.05 2.12 -1.48
C VAL A 11 13.99 2.55 -2.61
N ASP A 12 13.90 1.87 -3.74
CA ASP A 12 14.43 2.33 -5.01
C ASP A 12 13.34 3.17 -5.68
N ASP A 13 13.56 4.48 -5.76
CA ASP A 13 12.58 5.44 -6.27
C ASP A 13 12.16 5.13 -7.71
N VAL A 14 13.11 4.71 -8.55
CA VAL A 14 12.82 4.39 -9.95
C VAL A 14 11.92 3.17 -10.05
N GLN A 15 12.24 2.12 -9.31
CA GLN A 15 11.49 0.88 -9.35
C GLN A 15 10.07 1.06 -8.82
N LEU A 16 9.91 1.78 -7.70
CA LEU A 16 8.58 2.03 -7.14
C LEU A 16 7.77 2.99 -8.02
N SER A 17 8.39 4.02 -8.58
CA SER A 17 7.70 4.92 -9.50
C SER A 17 7.17 4.17 -10.71
N GLN A 18 7.92 3.21 -11.23
CA GLN A 18 7.49 2.40 -12.37
C GLN A 18 6.33 1.47 -11.98
N LEU A 19 6.42 0.78 -10.86
CA LEU A 19 5.33 -0.08 -10.38
C LEU A 19 4.04 0.72 -10.18
N HIS A 20 4.14 1.88 -9.54
CA HIS A 20 2.98 2.74 -9.28
C HIS A 20 2.36 3.24 -10.57
N HIS A 21 3.19 3.68 -11.52
CA HIS A 21 2.72 4.11 -12.83
C HIS A 21 1.99 2.98 -13.58
N ASP A 22 2.54 1.78 -13.57
CA ASP A 22 1.93 0.63 -14.25
C ASP A 22 0.57 0.26 -13.63
N ALA A 23 0.42 0.46 -12.32
CA ALA A 23 -0.82 0.14 -11.62
C ALA A 23 -1.89 1.21 -11.76
N PHE A 24 -1.52 2.48 -11.74
CA PHE A 24 -2.47 3.60 -11.67
C PHE A 24 -2.57 4.43 -12.94
N GLY A 25 -1.65 4.26 -13.88
CA GLY A 25 -1.68 4.95 -15.15
C GLY A 25 -1.24 6.41 -15.08
N GLY A 26 -1.66 7.21 -16.06
CA GLY A 26 -1.28 8.59 -16.19
C GLY A 26 0.10 8.77 -16.81
N ASN A 27 0.66 9.97 -16.70
CA ASN A 27 2.03 10.23 -17.15
C ASN A 27 3.03 9.69 -16.13
N TYR A 28 4.11 9.09 -16.63
CA TYR A 28 5.17 8.63 -15.76
C TYR A 28 5.88 9.81 -15.10
N GLU A 29 6.05 9.74 -13.78
CA GLU A 29 6.85 10.68 -13.01
C GLU A 29 7.79 9.92 -12.08
N LEU A 30 9.02 10.38 -12.00
CA LEU A 30 9.94 9.91 -10.98
C LEU A 30 9.60 10.60 -9.66
N VAL A 31 9.04 9.83 -8.73
CA VAL A 31 8.65 10.32 -7.41
C VAL A 31 9.74 9.98 -6.40
N PRO A 32 10.11 10.92 -5.51
CA PRO A 32 11.09 10.61 -4.45
C PRO A 32 10.43 9.79 -3.33
N TRP A 33 10.05 8.55 -3.65
CA TRP A 33 9.31 7.66 -2.77
C TRP A 33 10.00 7.42 -1.43
N GLY A 34 11.32 7.20 -1.45
CA GLY A 34 12.05 6.91 -0.23
C GLY A 34 11.91 8.01 0.82
N SER A 35 12.16 9.26 0.43
CA SER A 35 12.03 10.39 1.35
C SER A 35 10.58 10.66 1.72
N ARG A 36 9.65 10.50 0.78
CA ARG A 36 8.22 10.70 1.03
C ARG A 36 7.69 9.71 2.05
N LEU A 37 8.03 8.43 1.93
CA LEU A 37 7.59 7.41 2.88
C LEU A 37 8.21 7.64 4.26
N GLN A 38 9.47 8.01 4.33
CA GLN A 38 10.13 8.29 5.60
C GLN A 38 9.50 9.46 6.35
N ARG A 39 9.03 10.47 5.63
CA ARG A 39 8.45 11.66 6.23
C ARG A 39 6.98 11.51 6.57
N HIS A 40 6.22 10.76 5.77
CA HIS A 40 4.75 10.83 5.81
C HIS A 40 4.07 9.50 6.06
N SER A 41 4.82 8.40 6.17
CA SER A 41 4.23 7.08 6.37
C SER A 41 4.70 6.43 7.66
N LYS A 42 3.78 5.75 8.33
CA LYS A 42 4.09 4.98 9.53
C LYS A 42 4.71 3.64 9.17
N SER A 43 4.24 3.05 8.08
CA SER A 43 4.72 1.76 7.58
C SER A 43 4.47 1.64 6.09
N TRP A 44 5.25 0.80 5.43
CA TRP A 44 5.05 0.42 4.04
C TRP A 44 5.63 -0.98 3.85
N VAL A 45 5.06 -1.72 2.89
CA VAL A 45 5.46 -3.10 2.63
C VAL A 45 5.66 -3.30 1.14
N GLY A 46 6.74 -3.99 0.79
CA GLY A 46 7.01 -4.40 -0.59
C GLY A 46 6.97 -5.91 -0.71
N ALA A 47 6.48 -6.38 -1.83
CA ALA A 47 6.55 -7.78 -2.24
C ALA A 47 7.64 -7.90 -3.30
N PHE A 48 8.56 -8.84 -3.09
CA PHE A 48 9.73 -9.00 -3.94
C PHE A 48 9.85 -10.42 -4.47
N HIS A 49 10.18 -10.52 -5.75
CA HIS A 49 10.70 -11.74 -6.34
C HIS A 49 12.18 -11.50 -6.60
N GLY A 50 13.03 -12.03 -5.71
CA GLY A 50 14.46 -11.67 -5.73
C GLY A 50 14.65 -10.19 -5.42
N THR A 51 15.22 -9.44 -6.36
CA THR A 51 15.43 -7.99 -6.25
C THR A 51 14.31 -7.18 -6.94
N VAL A 52 13.35 -7.86 -7.57
CA VAL A 52 12.30 -7.20 -8.34
C VAL A 52 11.11 -6.92 -7.46
N LEU A 53 10.74 -5.66 -7.34
CA LEU A 53 9.54 -5.22 -6.61
C LEU A 53 8.30 -5.54 -7.46
N CYS A 54 7.46 -6.42 -6.97
CA CYS A 54 6.24 -6.84 -7.68
C CYS A 54 4.95 -6.43 -6.98
N GLY A 55 5.04 -5.83 -5.80
CA GLY A 55 3.88 -5.32 -5.09
C GLY A 55 4.27 -4.30 -4.02
N PHE A 56 3.31 -3.45 -3.64
CA PHE A 56 3.55 -2.37 -2.69
C PHE A 56 2.26 -1.95 -2.01
N VAL A 57 2.37 -1.51 -0.77
CA VAL A 57 1.30 -0.86 -0.02
C VAL A 57 1.91 0.13 0.98
N ASN A 58 1.18 1.20 1.24
CA ASN A 58 1.63 2.31 2.07
C ASN A 58 0.59 2.64 3.15
N ALA A 59 1.03 2.94 4.36
CA ALA A 59 0.20 3.48 5.42
C ALA A 59 0.69 4.90 5.76
N ALA A 60 0.08 5.90 5.14
CA ALA A 60 0.34 7.29 5.47
C ALA A 60 -0.19 7.60 6.88
N TRP A 61 0.32 8.66 7.51
CA TRP A 61 0.12 8.86 8.93
C TRP A 61 -0.16 10.33 9.26
N ASP A 62 -1.03 10.54 10.24
CA ASP A 62 -1.37 11.88 10.71
C ASP A 62 -0.48 12.37 11.86
N GLY A 63 0.49 11.57 12.28
CA GLY A 63 1.33 11.86 13.43
C GLY A 63 0.72 11.46 14.78
N GLY A 64 -0.49 10.92 14.76
CA GLY A 64 -1.23 10.50 15.94
C GLY A 64 -1.63 9.03 15.87
N LYS A 65 -2.93 8.77 16.02
CA LYS A 65 -3.49 7.42 16.15
C LYS A 65 -4.10 6.87 14.86
N HIS A 66 -4.09 7.63 13.79
CA HIS A 66 -4.73 7.27 12.54
C HIS A 66 -3.71 7.10 11.43
N ALA A 67 -3.85 6.02 10.66
CA ALA A 67 -3.10 5.81 9.43
C ALA A 67 -4.08 5.55 8.29
N PHE A 68 -3.60 5.74 7.05
CA PHE A 68 -4.42 5.68 5.84
C PHE A 68 -3.73 4.77 4.84
N LEU A 69 -4.41 3.68 4.47
CA LEU A 69 -3.89 2.74 3.49
C LEU A 69 -3.99 3.35 2.10
N LEU A 70 -2.86 3.45 1.42
CA LEU A 70 -2.75 4.08 0.11
C LEU A 70 -1.86 3.25 -0.81
N ASP A 71 -2.01 3.51 -2.11
CA ASP A 71 -1.06 3.08 -3.13
C ASP A 71 -0.87 1.57 -3.24
N THR A 72 -1.90 0.77 -2.93
CA THR A 72 -1.82 -0.69 -3.09
C THR A 72 -1.65 -1.02 -4.57
N ALA A 73 -0.56 -1.67 -4.91
CA ALA A 73 -0.23 -2.00 -6.29
C ALA A 73 0.38 -3.39 -6.37
N VAL A 74 -0.02 -4.15 -7.40
CA VAL A 74 0.59 -5.45 -7.72
C VAL A 74 0.88 -5.45 -9.21
N ALA A 75 2.11 -5.83 -9.58
CA ALA A 75 2.51 -5.94 -10.99
C ALA A 75 1.58 -6.90 -11.72
N THR A 76 1.27 -6.57 -12.98
CA THR A 76 0.28 -7.29 -13.77
C THR A 76 0.56 -8.81 -13.84
N GLU A 77 1.81 -9.19 -14.06
CA GLU A 77 2.22 -10.59 -14.15
C GLU A 77 2.14 -11.35 -12.82
N TRP A 78 1.97 -10.64 -11.70
CA TRP A 78 1.88 -11.23 -10.36
C TRP A 78 0.48 -11.15 -9.76
N ARG A 79 -0.51 -10.70 -10.50
CA ARG A 79 -1.90 -10.61 -10.02
C ARG A 79 -2.52 -12.00 -9.87
N HIS A 80 -3.63 -12.06 -9.12
CA HIS A 80 -4.40 -13.28 -8.84
C HIS A 80 -3.63 -14.35 -8.05
N GLN A 81 -2.63 -13.93 -7.27
CA GLN A 81 -1.84 -14.79 -6.39
C GLN A 81 -1.92 -14.37 -4.92
N ALA A 82 -2.96 -13.61 -4.56
CA ALA A 82 -3.20 -13.11 -3.21
C ALA A 82 -2.07 -12.22 -2.67
N ILE A 83 -1.24 -11.63 -3.52
CA ILE A 83 -0.14 -10.75 -3.09
C ILE A 83 -0.71 -9.50 -2.42
N GLY A 84 -1.76 -8.89 -3.00
CA GLY A 84 -2.40 -7.72 -2.40
C GLY A 84 -2.90 -7.98 -0.99
N THR A 85 -3.58 -9.10 -0.77
CA THR A 85 -4.07 -9.49 0.56
C THR A 85 -2.92 -9.67 1.54
N ARG A 86 -1.84 -10.30 1.11
CA ARG A 86 -0.67 -10.53 1.95
C ARG A 86 0.07 -9.22 2.26
N LEU A 87 0.16 -8.30 1.31
CA LEU A 87 0.73 -6.98 1.54
C LEU A 87 -0.02 -6.25 2.66
N VAL A 88 -1.35 -6.22 2.58
CA VAL A 88 -2.18 -5.57 3.60
C VAL A 88 -2.03 -6.29 4.95
N SER A 89 -1.97 -7.61 4.95
CA SER A 89 -1.79 -8.39 6.18
C SER A 89 -0.47 -8.06 6.88
N TYR A 90 0.64 -7.98 6.13
CA TYR A 90 1.93 -7.58 6.70
C TYR A 90 1.91 -6.14 7.21
N LEU A 91 1.27 -5.24 6.47
CA LEU A 91 1.12 -3.84 6.90
C LEU A 91 0.35 -3.75 8.21
N VAL A 92 -0.79 -4.42 8.31
CA VAL A 92 -1.61 -4.44 9.53
C VAL A 92 -0.83 -5.02 10.71
N SER A 93 -0.10 -6.11 10.48
CA SER A 93 0.71 -6.72 11.55
C SER A 93 1.78 -5.76 12.05
N ASP A 94 2.44 -5.02 11.16
CA ASP A 94 3.43 -4.02 11.58
C ASP A 94 2.77 -2.86 12.33
N LEU A 95 1.64 -2.35 11.85
CA LEU A 95 0.93 -1.26 12.50
C LEU A 95 0.44 -1.64 13.91
N ARG A 96 0.08 -2.92 14.13
CA ARG A 96 -0.33 -3.41 15.45
C ARG A 96 0.80 -3.36 16.49
N THR A 97 2.04 -3.23 16.06
CA THR A 97 3.18 -3.04 16.97
C THR A 97 3.41 -1.57 17.32
N THR A 98 2.62 -0.66 16.79
CA THR A 98 2.75 0.78 16.95
C THR A 98 1.58 1.35 17.77
N ASP A 99 1.56 2.67 17.97
CA ASP A 99 0.47 3.37 18.65
C ASP A 99 -0.76 3.61 17.77
N ILE A 100 -0.71 3.20 16.51
CA ILE A 100 -1.85 3.40 15.59
C ILE A 100 -3.03 2.59 16.08
N GLU A 101 -4.18 3.25 16.22
CA GLU A 101 -5.43 2.60 16.63
C GLU A 101 -6.38 2.36 15.48
N TRP A 102 -6.31 3.19 14.44
CA TRP A 102 -7.24 3.12 13.31
C TRP A 102 -6.50 3.16 11.99
N LEU A 103 -6.80 2.19 11.13
CA LEU A 103 -6.36 2.19 9.74
C LEU A 103 -7.57 2.44 8.85
N HIS A 104 -7.51 3.52 8.08
CA HIS A 104 -8.56 3.91 7.15
C HIS A 104 -8.21 3.50 5.74
N VAL A 105 -9.22 3.20 4.93
CA VAL A 105 -9.07 3.01 3.50
C VAL A 105 -10.31 3.55 2.81
N ASP A 106 -10.14 4.31 1.74
CA ASP A 106 -11.21 4.58 0.80
C ASP A 106 -10.92 3.84 -0.50
N TYR A 107 -11.96 3.33 -1.14
CA TYR A 107 -11.80 2.48 -2.30
C TYR A 107 -13.01 2.62 -3.23
N GLU A 108 -12.76 2.33 -4.50
CA GLU A 108 -13.85 2.25 -5.47
C GLU A 108 -14.70 1.00 -5.21
N GLU A 109 -15.98 1.06 -5.57
CA GLU A 109 -16.93 0.02 -5.24
C GLU A 109 -16.51 -1.38 -5.71
N HIS A 110 -15.85 -1.47 -6.86
CA HIS A 110 -15.39 -2.77 -7.37
C HIS A 110 -14.30 -3.42 -6.51
N LEU A 111 -13.69 -2.67 -5.58
CA LEU A 111 -12.69 -3.19 -4.63
C LEU A 111 -13.28 -3.48 -3.25
N ALA A 112 -14.59 -3.28 -3.07
CA ALA A 112 -15.24 -3.46 -1.77
C ALA A 112 -15.04 -4.86 -1.20
N GLU A 113 -15.19 -5.89 -2.03
CA GLU A 113 -15.02 -7.28 -1.58
C GLU A 113 -13.58 -7.55 -1.16
N PHE A 114 -12.61 -7.02 -1.88
CA PHE A 114 -11.20 -7.15 -1.52
C PHE A 114 -10.94 -6.58 -0.12
N TYR A 115 -11.38 -5.35 0.13
CA TYR A 115 -11.10 -4.71 1.42
C TYR A 115 -11.97 -5.25 2.55
N SER A 116 -13.24 -5.53 2.33
CA SER A 116 -14.13 -6.00 3.41
C SER A 116 -13.99 -7.48 3.69
N VAL A 117 -13.84 -8.32 2.68
CA VAL A 117 -13.77 -9.78 2.85
C VAL A 117 -12.33 -10.23 3.02
N ALA A 118 -11.48 -9.96 2.03
CA ALA A 118 -10.11 -10.46 2.05
C ALA A 118 -9.23 -9.78 3.10
N CYS A 119 -9.42 -8.47 3.31
CA CYS A 119 -8.60 -7.68 4.23
C CYS A 119 -9.27 -7.40 5.58
N GLY A 120 -10.56 -7.62 5.72
CA GLY A 120 -11.27 -7.52 7.00
C GLY A 120 -11.63 -6.12 7.45
N PHE A 121 -11.70 -5.15 6.54
CA PHE A 121 -12.14 -3.79 6.89
C PHE A 121 -13.66 -3.74 7.06
N GLU A 122 -14.10 -3.02 8.09
CA GLU A 122 -15.52 -2.71 8.27
C GLU A 122 -15.89 -1.47 7.46
N SER A 123 -17.06 -1.50 6.82
CA SER A 123 -17.55 -0.34 6.07
C SER A 123 -17.97 0.78 7.02
N THR A 124 -17.66 2.02 6.65
CA THR A 124 -18.06 3.21 7.40
C THR A 124 -18.69 4.22 6.45
N SER A 125 -19.39 5.22 7.03
CA SER A 125 -19.91 6.36 6.25
C SER A 125 -18.82 7.41 6.11
N ALA A 126 -17.87 7.14 5.25
CA ALA A 126 -16.78 8.06 4.96
C ALA A 126 -17.07 8.83 3.66
N GLY A 127 -16.41 9.96 3.49
CA GLY A 127 -16.53 10.75 2.28
C GLY A 127 -15.19 11.25 1.81
N VAL A 128 -15.11 11.59 0.53
CA VAL A 128 -13.93 12.20 -0.07
C VAL A 128 -14.35 13.42 -0.86
N LEU A 129 -13.54 14.48 -0.79
CA LEU A 129 -13.80 15.72 -1.52
C LEU A 129 -12.61 16.03 -2.41
N ARG A 130 -12.86 16.10 -3.71
CA ARG A 130 -11.83 16.48 -4.66
C ARG A 130 -11.58 17.97 -4.60
N LEU A 131 -10.33 18.37 -4.44
CA LEU A 131 -9.95 19.78 -4.34
C LEU A 131 -9.45 20.39 -5.67
N LYS A 132 -9.06 19.54 -6.63
CA LYS A 132 -8.52 20.00 -7.92
C LYS A 132 -8.94 19.10 -9.07
#